data_bad37b059042c8f7f4ba22f106555ec8
#
_entry.id   bad37b059042c8f7f4ba22f106555ec8
#
_cell.length_a   1.000
_cell.length_b   1.000
_cell.length_c   1.000
_cell.angle_alpha   90.00
_cell.angle_beta   90.00
_cell.angle_gamma   90.00
#
_symmetry.space_group_name_H-M   'P 1'
#
loop_
_entity.id
_entity.type
_entity.pdbx_description
1 polymer ?
#
loop_
_entity_poly.entity_id
_entity_poly.type
_entity_poly.pdbx_seq_one_letter_code
_entity_poly.pdbx_strand_id
1 'polypeptide(L)'
;MKKQKLTVLALGGARRVSVAELIKNSGRRTGYEVDLVSYELNEEVPIAIVGKVVVGKRWTDPDVVNDIERVVHEYDVDIILPFVDGAIEIAAKCREQIKGVFVPVSDFETARIMFDKVEAARAFKKAGCPIPATYSVITAEMPAIAKPRHGSASRGIKIFHNIDDLMHLDNIGDYLVQEFIERCHESTVDC
;
A
#
# COMPACT_ATOMS: atom_id res chain seq x y z
N MET A 1 -2.61 -32.29 20.52
CA MET A 1 -2.96 -30.91 20.92
C MET A 1 -3.94 -30.35 19.88
N LYS A 2 -5.03 -29.73 20.33
CA LYS A 2 -5.97 -29.04 19.42
C LYS A 2 -5.22 -27.83 18.82
N LYS A 3 -5.11 -27.73 17.49
CA LYS A 3 -4.50 -26.56 16.85
C LYS A 3 -5.32 -25.32 17.17
N GLN A 4 -4.65 -24.24 17.49
CA GLN A 4 -5.29 -22.94 17.66
C GLN A 4 -5.70 -22.42 16.29
N LYS A 5 -6.92 -21.91 16.13
CA LYS A 5 -7.42 -21.38 14.86
C LYS A 5 -7.12 -19.89 14.78
N LEU A 6 -6.72 -19.42 13.60
CA LEU A 6 -6.54 -18.00 13.27
C LEU A 6 -7.26 -17.70 11.96
N THR A 7 -7.99 -16.60 11.92
CA THR A 7 -8.61 -16.09 10.70
C THR A 7 -7.88 -14.84 10.23
N VAL A 8 -7.41 -14.88 8.98
CA VAL A 8 -6.69 -13.75 8.34
C VAL A 8 -7.57 -13.16 7.25
N LEU A 9 -7.83 -11.86 7.33
CA LEU A 9 -8.51 -11.09 6.30
C LEU A 9 -7.48 -10.39 5.40
N ALA A 10 -7.42 -10.80 4.14
CA ALA A 10 -6.60 -10.17 3.11
C ALA A 10 -7.39 -9.04 2.42
N LEU A 11 -6.88 -7.82 2.44
CA LEU A 11 -7.46 -6.71 1.69
C LEU A 11 -6.79 -6.60 0.31
N GLY A 12 -7.49 -6.99 -0.76
CA GLY A 12 -6.97 -6.95 -2.13
C GLY A 12 -6.00 -8.10 -2.45
N GLY A 13 -6.25 -9.28 -1.93
CA GLY A 13 -5.43 -10.49 -2.10
C GLY A 13 -5.59 -11.20 -3.44
N ALA A 14 -6.48 -10.77 -4.33
CA ALA A 14 -6.96 -11.47 -5.54
C ALA A 14 -5.94 -12.38 -6.25
N ARG A 15 -4.73 -11.87 -6.51
CA ARG A 15 -3.65 -12.57 -7.24
C ARG A 15 -2.54 -13.09 -6.32
N ARG A 16 -2.71 -13.04 -5.01
CA ARG A 16 -1.68 -13.38 -4.01
C ARG A 16 -1.79 -14.81 -3.49
N VAL A 17 -2.15 -15.76 -4.34
CA VAL A 17 -2.33 -17.17 -3.99
C VAL A 17 -1.12 -17.75 -3.27
N SER A 18 0.09 -17.57 -3.82
CA SER A 18 1.33 -18.08 -3.22
C SER A 18 1.60 -17.48 -1.83
N VAL A 19 1.29 -16.18 -1.63
CA VAL A 19 1.43 -15.54 -0.32
C VAL A 19 0.41 -16.10 0.67
N ALA A 20 -0.82 -16.32 0.23
CA ALA A 20 -1.86 -16.97 1.03
C ALA A 20 -1.46 -18.38 1.48
N GLU A 21 -0.88 -19.17 0.57
CA GLU A 21 -0.35 -20.50 0.89
C GLU A 21 0.81 -20.45 1.89
N LEU A 22 1.72 -19.46 1.74
CA LEU A 22 2.82 -19.25 2.69
C LEU A 22 2.30 -18.90 4.07
N ILE A 23 1.29 -18.05 4.20
CA ILE A 23 0.65 -17.71 5.48
C ILE A 23 0.05 -18.98 6.13
N LYS A 24 -0.71 -19.77 5.38
CA LYS A 24 -1.29 -21.04 5.87
C LYS A 24 -0.22 -22.05 6.28
N ASN A 25 0.87 -22.14 5.52
CA ASN A 25 1.99 -23.03 5.81
C ASN A 25 2.77 -22.55 7.05
N SER A 26 2.98 -21.26 7.20
CA SER A 26 3.62 -20.67 8.39
C SER A 26 2.79 -20.94 9.64
N GLY A 27 1.49 -20.71 9.58
CA GLY A 27 0.58 -21.06 10.68
C GLY A 27 0.70 -22.52 11.09
N ARG A 28 0.68 -23.46 10.12
CA ARG A 28 0.84 -24.90 10.41
C ARG A 28 2.17 -25.23 11.12
N ARG A 29 3.25 -24.55 10.76
CA ARG A 29 4.58 -24.73 11.38
C ARG A 29 4.61 -24.22 12.83
N THR A 30 3.82 -23.19 13.13
CA THR A 30 3.74 -22.57 14.46
C THR A 30 2.59 -23.09 15.32
N GLY A 31 1.88 -24.13 14.86
CA GLY A 31 0.81 -24.79 15.62
C GLY A 31 -0.58 -24.21 15.41
N TYR A 32 -0.76 -23.33 14.43
CA TYR A 32 -2.05 -22.72 14.07
C TYR A 32 -2.67 -23.37 12.83
N GLU A 33 -3.98 -23.40 12.80
CA GLU A 33 -4.77 -23.62 11.60
C GLU A 33 -5.26 -22.26 11.10
N VAL A 34 -4.85 -21.86 9.89
CA VAL A 34 -5.17 -20.54 9.36
C VAL A 34 -6.30 -20.64 8.34
N ASP A 35 -7.41 -19.98 8.63
CA ASP A 35 -8.44 -19.65 7.66
C ASP A 35 -8.12 -18.33 6.99
N LEU A 36 -8.30 -18.26 5.67
CA LEU A 36 -8.09 -17.06 4.88
C LEU A 36 -9.42 -16.58 4.32
N VAL A 37 -9.70 -15.30 4.55
CA VAL A 37 -10.80 -14.56 3.92
C VAL A 37 -10.16 -13.47 3.07
N SER A 38 -10.61 -13.25 1.84
CA SER A 38 -10.13 -12.16 0.97
C SER A 38 -11.27 -11.21 0.65
N TYR A 39 -11.05 -9.93 0.89
CA TYR A 39 -12.00 -8.85 0.62
C TYR A 39 -11.70 -8.27 -0.75
N GLU A 40 -12.60 -8.46 -1.70
CA GLU A 40 -12.39 -8.21 -3.12
C GLU A 40 -13.58 -7.47 -3.74
N LEU A 41 -13.42 -6.98 -4.96
CA LEU A 41 -14.53 -6.38 -5.74
C LEU A 41 -15.26 -7.40 -6.61
N ASN A 42 -14.75 -8.63 -6.71
CA ASN A 42 -15.29 -9.70 -7.55
C ASN A 42 -15.01 -11.05 -6.87
N GLU A 43 -15.96 -11.97 -6.98
CA GLU A 43 -15.81 -13.33 -6.45
C GLU A 43 -14.89 -14.21 -7.31
N GLU A 44 -14.84 -13.96 -8.62
CA GLU A 44 -14.05 -14.73 -9.58
C GLU A 44 -12.58 -14.27 -9.59
N VAL A 45 -11.87 -14.55 -8.50
CA VAL A 45 -10.46 -14.20 -8.32
C VAL A 45 -9.63 -15.41 -7.92
N PRO A 46 -8.35 -15.50 -8.35
CA PRO A 46 -7.50 -16.66 -8.10
C PRO A 46 -7.40 -17.10 -6.63
N ILE A 47 -7.45 -16.16 -5.70
CA ILE A 47 -7.33 -16.47 -4.26
C ILE A 47 -8.48 -17.34 -3.73
N ALA A 48 -9.61 -17.44 -4.46
CA ALA A 48 -10.73 -18.31 -4.11
C ALA A 48 -10.36 -19.80 -4.01
N ILE A 49 -9.25 -20.21 -4.64
CA ILE A 49 -8.78 -21.62 -4.56
C ILE A 49 -8.15 -21.96 -3.20
N VAL A 50 -7.73 -20.96 -2.43
CA VAL A 50 -7.02 -21.15 -1.14
C VAL A 50 -7.72 -20.50 0.04
N GLY A 51 -8.72 -19.66 -0.19
CA GLY A 51 -9.45 -18.94 0.85
C GLY A 51 -10.88 -18.65 0.45
N LYS A 52 -11.65 -18.06 1.36
CA LYS A 52 -12.99 -17.56 1.08
C LYS A 52 -12.90 -16.16 0.52
N VAL A 53 -13.71 -15.84 -0.49
CA VAL A 53 -13.81 -14.47 -1.04
C VAL A 53 -15.08 -13.82 -0.52
N VAL A 54 -14.96 -12.56 -0.09
CA VAL A 54 -16.08 -11.69 0.27
C VAL A 54 -16.06 -10.51 -0.68
N VAL A 55 -17.16 -10.28 -1.37
CA VAL A 55 -17.34 -9.09 -2.21
C VAL A 55 -17.64 -7.91 -1.31
N GLY A 56 -16.80 -6.90 -1.41
CA GLY A 56 -16.85 -5.70 -0.60
C GLY A 56 -16.87 -4.41 -1.42
N LYS A 57 -16.54 -3.33 -0.76
CA LYS A 57 -16.57 -1.96 -1.31
C LYS A 57 -15.23 -1.55 -1.89
N ARG A 58 -15.22 -0.51 -2.74
CA ARG A 58 -13.98 0.14 -3.20
C ARG A 58 -13.29 0.85 -2.03
N TRP A 59 -11.97 0.96 -2.07
CA TRP A 59 -11.19 1.67 -1.04
C TRP A 59 -11.57 3.15 -0.89
N THR A 60 -12.19 3.74 -1.93
CA THR A 60 -12.69 5.12 -1.93
C THR A 60 -14.12 5.26 -1.41
N ASP A 61 -14.80 4.16 -1.09
CA ASP A 61 -16.15 4.21 -0.53
C ASP A 61 -16.09 4.72 0.90
N PRO A 62 -16.88 5.73 1.27
CA PRO A 62 -16.84 6.30 2.62
C PRO A 62 -17.25 5.32 3.73
N ASP A 63 -17.94 4.25 3.37
CA ASP A 63 -18.43 3.24 4.31
C ASP A 63 -17.61 1.94 4.30
N VAL A 64 -16.44 1.94 3.62
CA VAL A 64 -15.59 0.74 3.46
C VAL A 64 -15.10 0.17 4.80
N VAL A 65 -14.78 1.02 5.78
CA VAL A 65 -14.29 0.59 7.09
C VAL A 65 -15.41 -0.12 7.88
N ASN A 66 -16.63 0.39 7.85
CA ASN A 66 -17.78 -0.26 8.49
C ASN A 66 -18.11 -1.60 7.83
N ASP A 67 -17.97 -1.69 6.49
CA ASP A 67 -18.18 -2.95 5.80
C ASP A 67 -17.09 -3.97 6.14
N ILE A 68 -15.83 -3.54 6.29
CA ILE A 68 -14.74 -4.40 6.77
C ILE A 68 -15.00 -4.85 8.22
N GLU A 69 -15.46 -3.95 9.09
CA GLU A 69 -15.81 -4.31 10.47
C GLU A 69 -16.90 -5.38 10.53
N ARG A 70 -17.92 -5.28 9.66
CA ARG A 70 -18.93 -6.34 9.50
C ARG A 70 -18.29 -7.67 9.15
N VAL A 71 -17.35 -7.68 8.18
CA VAL A 71 -16.62 -8.91 7.77
C VAL A 71 -15.76 -9.45 8.91
N VAL A 72 -15.10 -8.56 9.66
CA VAL A 72 -14.32 -8.95 10.86
C VAL A 72 -15.19 -9.73 11.84
N HIS A 73 -16.36 -9.23 12.15
CA HIS A 73 -17.30 -9.90 13.07
C HIS A 73 -17.94 -11.18 12.49
N GLU A 74 -18.29 -11.17 11.20
CA GLU A 74 -18.92 -12.32 10.53
C GLU A 74 -18.01 -13.54 10.46
N TYR A 75 -16.69 -13.30 10.32
CA TYR A 75 -15.69 -14.37 10.14
C TYR A 75 -14.76 -14.55 11.33
N ASP A 76 -14.99 -13.90 12.45
CA ASP A 76 -14.10 -13.93 13.63
C ASP A 76 -12.65 -13.66 13.22
N VAL A 77 -12.39 -12.54 12.53
CA VAL A 77 -11.07 -12.19 11.99
C VAL A 77 -10.12 -11.78 13.12
N ASP A 78 -8.96 -12.42 13.18
CA ASP A 78 -7.89 -12.10 14.13
C ASP A 78 -6.88 -11.10 13.57
N ILE A 79 -6.62 -11.15 12.23
CA ILE A 79 -5.57 -10.37 11.59
C ILE A 79 -6.09 -9.78 10.27
N ILE A 80 -5.82 -8.50 10.03
CA ILE A 80 -6.05 -7.84 8.73
C ILE A 80 -4.70 -7.56 8.05
N LEU A 81 -4.54 -8.00 6.80
CA LEU A 81 -3.34 -7.78 5.99
C LEU A 81 -3.68 -7.09 4.67
N PRO A 82 -3.18 -5.87 4.40
CA PRO A 82 -3.33 -5.24 3.10
C PRO A 82 -2.32 -5.81 2.09
N PHE A 83 -2.77 -6.10 0.86
CA PHE A 83 -1.93 -6.62 -0.22
C PHE A 83 -1.84 -5.68 -1.44
N VAL A 84 -2.48 -4.54 -1.38
CA VAL A 84 -2.43 -3.49 -2.41
C VAL A 84 -2.30 -2.12 -1.77
N ASP A 85 -1.65 -1.20 -2.46
CA ASP A 85 -1.34 0.13 -1.95
C ASP A 85 -2.58 0.85 -1.37
N GLY A 86 -3.68 0.92 -2.12
CA GLY A 86 -4.90 1.59 -1.67
C GLY A 86 -5.56 0.97 -0.41
N ALA A 87 -5.23 -0.29 -0.09
CA ALA A 87 -5.75 -0.96 1.10
C ALA A 87 -4.97 -0.60 2.37
N ILE A 88 -3.75 -0.07 2.28
CA ILE A 88 -2.91 0.21 3.45
C ILE A 88 -3.50 1.34 4.30
N GLU A 89 -3.94 2.42 3.68
CA GLU A 89 -4.62 3.52 4.40
C GLU A 89 -5.93 3.06 5.05
N ILE A 90 -6.68 2.19 4.37
CA ILE A 90 -7.90 1.59 4.92
C ILE A 90 -7.58 0.66 6.09
N ALA A 91 -6.55 -0.18 5.96
CA ALA A 91 -6.08 -1.03 7.05
C ALA A 91 -5.64 -0.21 8.27
N ALA A 92 -4.97 0.94 8.04
CA ALA A 92 -4.60 1.84 9.12
C ALA A 92 -5.82 2.44 9.83
N LYS A 93 -6.88 2.80 9.10
CA LYS A 93 -8.16 3.20 9.71
C LYS A 93 -8.81 2.05 10.50
N CYS A 94 -8.79 0.83 9.94
CA CYS A 94 -9.31 -0.35 10.65
C CYS A 94 -8.55 -0.57 11.96
N ARG A 95 -7.22 -0.43 11.97
CA ARG A 95 -6.39 -0.52 13.18
C ARG A 95 -6.83 0.44 14.29
N GLU A 96 -7.25 1.64 13.94
CA GLU A 96 -7.68 2.65 14.91
C GLU A 96 -9.12 2.43 15.38
N GLN A 97 -10.01 1.94 14.51
CA GLN A 97 -11.45 1.92 14.73
C GLN A 97 -11.98 0.55 15.18
N ILE A 98 -11.43 -0.55 14.62
CA ILE A 98 -11.92 -1.90 14.91
C ILE A 98 -11.13 -2.50 16.08
N LYS A 99 -11.84 -2.90 17.12
CA LYS A 99 -11.23 -3.50 18.31
C LYS A 99 -11.12 -5.02 18.20
N GLY A 100 -10.10 -5.59 18.85
CA GLY A 100 -9.92 -7.04 18.94
C GLY A 100 -9.27 -7.69 17.71
N VAL A 101 -8.92 -6.92 16.69
CA VAL A 101 -8.22 -7.38 15.49
C VAL A 101 -6.79 -6.82 15.45
N PHE A 102 -5.82 -7.64 15.04
CA PHE A 102 -4.45 -7.20 14.84
C PHE A 102 -4.24 -6.73 13.40
N VAL A 103 -3.73 -5.52 13.24
CA VAL A 103 -3.49 -4.92 11.91
C VAL A 103 -2.03 -4.41 11.88
N PRO A 104 -1.09 -5.16 11.30
CA PRO A 104 0.34 -4.85 11.29
C PRO A 104 0.70 -3.82 10.21
N VAL A 105 0.18 -2.62 10.34
CA VAL A 105 0.50 -1.46 9.51
C VAL A 105 0.85 -0.27 10.41
N SER A 106 1.45 0.77 9.84
CA SER A 106 1.67 2.04 10.53
C SER A 106 0.33 2.70 10.91
N ASP A 107 0.37 3.72 11.78
CA ASP A 107 -0.79 4.56 12.04
C ASP A 107 -1.28 5.26 10.75
N PHE A 108 -2.51 5.74 10.77
CA PHE A 108 -3.15 6.31 9.58
C PHE A 108 -2.39 7.54 9.05
N GLU A 109 -1.88 8.41 9.91
CA GLU A 109 -1.16 9.61 9.46
C GLU A 109 0.16 9.25 8.79
N THR A 110 0.92 8.29 9.34
CA THR A 110 2.13 7.77 8.71
C THR A 110 1.82 7.10 7.36
N ALA A 111 0.78 6.26 7.28
CA ALA A 111 0.38 5.64 6.03
C ALA A 111 0.03 6.71 4.97
N ARG A 112 -0.78 7.70 5.32
CA ARG A 112 -1.17 8.80 4.44
C ARG A 112 0.02 9.58 3.92
N ILE A 113 0.97 9.95 4.79
CA ILE A 113 2.19 10.64 4.41
C ILE A 113 3.00 9.82 3.41
N MET A 114 3.17 8.52 3.64
CA MET A 114 3.99 7.66 2.77
C MET A 114 3.38 7.41 1.39
N PHE A 115 2.05 7.56 1.23
CA PHE A 115 1.38 7.49 -0.07
C PHE A 115 1.41 8.79 -0.88
N ASP A 116 1.79 9.91 -0.27
CA ASP A 116 2.04 11.18 -0.93
C ASP A 116 3.55 11.40 -1.09
N LYS A 117 4.07 11.28 -2.30
CA LYS A 117 5.52 11.40 -2.56
C LYS A 117 6.13 12.74 -2.12
N VAL A 118 5.34 13.82 -2.14
CA VAL A 118 5.80 15.14 -1.68
C VAL A 118 5.91 15.16 -0.16
N GLU A 119 4.89 14.66 0.54
CA GLU A 119 4.92 14.60 2.00
C GLU A 119 5.95 13.58 2.50
N ALA A 120 6.09 12.43 1.84
CA ALA A 120 7.12 11.43 2.15
C ALA A 120 8.53 12.02 2.00
N ALA A 121 8.81 12.73 0.89
CA ALA A 121 10.10 13.39 0.69
C ALA A 121 10.39 14.43 1.79
N ARG A 122 9.38 15.21 2.20
CA ARG A 122 9.50 16.15 3.33
C ARG A 122 9.80 15.44 4.65
N ALA A 123 9.08 14.34 4.91
CA ALA A 123 9.26 13.55 6.13
C ALA A 123 10.66 12.93 6.19
N PHE A 124 11.13 12.33 5.11
CA PHE A 124 12.49 11.77 5.02
C PHE A 124 13.58 12.85 5.20
N LYS A 125 13.43 13.98 4.54
CA LYS A 125 14.35 15.11 4.69
C LYS A 125 14.40 15.61 6.14
N LYS A 126 13.25 15.74 6.79
CA LYS A 126 13.15 16.13 8.21
C LYS A 126 13.80 15.10 9.14
N ALA A 127 13.72 13.81 8.80
CA ALA A 127 14.37 12.74 9.52
C ALA A 127 15.89 12.63 9.26
N GLY A 128 16.46 13.47 8.40
CA GLY A 128 17.89 13.43 8.04
C GLY A 128 18.25 12.31 7.05
N CYS A 129 17.25 11.67 6.43
CA CYS A 129 17.52 10.67 5.40
C CYS A 129 17.98 11.37 4.10
N PRO A 130 19.03 10.86 3.43
CA PRO A 130 19.42 11.35 2.13
C PRO A 130 18.33 11.05 1.10
N ILE A 131 17.86 12.08 0.42
CA ILE A 131 16.89 11.97 -0.67
C ILE A 131 17.42 12.76 -1.87
N PRO A 132 16.99 12.42 -3.10
CA PRO A 132 17.29 13.23 -4.28
C PRO A 132 16.88 14.69 -4.07
N ALA A 133 17.66 15.63 -4.62
CA ALA A 133 17.32 17.04 -4.53
C ALA A 133 15.91 17.28 -5.04
N THR A 134 15.11 18.02 -4.28
CA THR A 134 13.71 18.31 -4.62
C THR A 134 13.60 19.76 -5.07
N TYR A 135 13.01 19.97 -6.22
CA TYR A 135 12.92 21.25 -6.88
C TYR A 135 11.50 21.81 -6.89
N SER A 136 11.39 23.14 -6.88
CA SER A 136 10.26 23.81 -7.51
C SER A 136 10.49 23.85 -9.03
N VAL A 137 9.45 24.11 -9.82
CA VAL A 137 9.60 24.24 -11.28
C VAL A 137 10.65 25.27 -11.67
N ILE A 138 10.69 26.40 -10.95
CA ILE A 138 11.58 27.54 -11.24
C ILE A 138 13.04 27.24 -10.87
N THR A 139 13.26 26.35 -9.88
CA THR A 139 14.60 26.03 -9.35
C THR A 139 15.12 24.69 -9.85
N ALA A 140 14.41 24.04 -10.77
CA ALA A 140 14.78 22.71 -11.25
C ALA A 140 16.07 22.76 -12.06
N GLU A 141 17.03 21.94 -11.66
CA GLU A 141 18.23 21.65 -12.43
C GLU A 141 17.97 20.45 -13.35
N MET A 142 18.56 20.49 -14.55
CA MET A 142 18.37 19.45 -15.54
C MET A 142 19.57 18.49 -15.62
N PRO A 143 19.34 17.20 -15.83
CA PRO A 143 18.05 16.55 -16.04
C PRO A 143 17.23 16.39 -14.74
N ALA A 144 15.91 16.49 -14.86
CA ALA A 144 14.98 16.34 -13.75
C ALA A 144 13.96 15.22 -14.01
N ILE A 145 13.46 14.62 -12.92
CA ILE A 145 12.40 13.62 -12.97
C ILE A 145 11.16 14.15 -12.27
N ALA A 146 10.01 14.09 -12.92
CA ALA A 146 8.71 14.38 -12.33
C ALA A 146 7.93 13.10 -12.09
N LYS A 147 7.54 12.89 -10.84
CA LYS A 147 6.80 11.71 -10.38
C LYS A 147 5.40 12.15 -9.93
N PRO A 148 4.30 11.53 -10.40
CA PRO A 148 3.00 11.84 -9.86
C PRO A 148 3.00 11.72 -8.33
N ARG A 149 2.41 12.69 -7.67
CA ARG A 149 2.33 12.77 -6.20
C ARG A 149 1.72 11.51 -5.61
N HIS A 150 0.64 11.02 -6.23
CA HIS A 150 -0.03 9.78 -5.90
C HIS A 150 0.13 8.75 -7.04
N GLY A 151 0.09 7.47 -6.72
CA GLY A 151 0.19 6.40 -7.71
C GLY A 151 1.41 5.50 -7.50
N SER A 152 1.41 4.37 -8.20
CA SER A 152 2.36 3.27 -8.07
C SER A 152 2.80 2.72 -9.43
N ALA A 153 3.72 1.75 -9.42
CA ALA A 153 4.18 1.03 -10.60
C ALA A 153 4.76 1.94 -11.70
N SER A 154 5.46 3.02 -11.32
CA SER A 154 6.15 3.97 -12.21
C SER A 154 5.23 4.63 -13.26
N ARG A 155 3.91 4.58 -13.09
CA ARG A 155 2.96 5.20 -14.03
C ARG A 155 3.04 6.72 -13.95
N GLY A 156 3.12 7.36 -15.14
CA GLY A 156 3.13 8.82 -15.25
C GLY A 156 4.44 9.49 -14.85
N ILE A 157 5.51 8.74 -14.60
CA ILE A 157 6.85 9.31 -14.42
C ILE A 157 7.33 9.89 -15.73
N LYS A 158 7.92 11.09 -15.68
CA LYS A 158 8.49 11.80 -16.84
C LYS A 158 9.88 12.29 -16.51
N ILE A 159 10.79 12.24 -17.48
CA ILE A 159 12.15 12.76 -17.38
C ILE A 159 12.25 13.95 -18.31
N PHE A 160 12.84 15.04 -17.83
CA PHE A 160 13.00 16.29 -18.54
C PHE A 160 14.48 16.64 -18.66
N HIS A 161 14.91 17.01 -19.86
CA HIS A 161 16.28 17.42 -20.16
C HIS A 161 16.39 18.93 -20.39
N ASN A 162 15.27 19.65 -20.45
CA ASN A 162 15.23 21.11 -20.50
C ASN A 162 14.07 21.66 -19.64
N ILE A 163 14.21 22.89 -19.22
CA ILE A 163 13.27 23.54 -18.31
C ILE A 163 11.95 23.90 -18.99
N ASP A 164 11.98 24.21 -20.27
CA ASP A 164 10.78 24.64 -21.00
C ASP A 164 9.77 23.50 -21.09
N ASP A 165 10.22 22.28 -21.37
CA ASP A 165 9.35 21.08 -21.39
C ASP A 165 8.74 20.80 -20.01
N LEU A 166 9.52 21.00 -18.93
CA LEU A 166 9.03 20.85 -17.57
C LEU A 166 7.96 21.90 -17.25
N MET A 167 8.15 23.14 -17.67
CA MET A 167 7.20 24.24 -17.45
C MET A 167 5.87 24.01 -18.19
N HIS A 168 5.88 23.26 -19.27
CA HIS A 168 4.69 22.89 -20.04
C HIS A 168 4.00 21.59 -19.54
N LEU A 169 4.47 21.02 -18.42
CA LEU A 169 3.83 19.88 -17.81
C LEU A 169 2.48 20.27 -17.21
N ASP A 170 1.40 19.69 -17.74
CA ASP A 170 0.05 19.89 -17.21
C ASP A 170 -0.03 19.48 -15.74
N ASN A 171 -0.74 20.28 -14.94
CA ASN A 171 -0.99 20.00 -13.52
C ASN A 171 0.29 19.71 -12.72
N ILE A 172 1.34 20.47 -12.97
CA ILE A 172 2.65 20.26 -12.33
C ILE A 172 2.59 20.24 -10.80
N GLY A 173 1.59 20.88 -10.19
CA GLY A 173 1.34 20.82 -8.74
C GLY A 173 1.02 19.40 -8.22
N ASP A 174 0.62 18.50 -9.11
CA ASP A 174 0.36 17.09 -8.80
C ASP A 174 1.60 16.20 -8.95
N TYR A 175 2.79 16.82 -9.11
CA TYR A 175 4.04 16.10 -9.27
C TYR A 175 5.07 16.48 -8.19
N LEU A 176 5.86 15.50 -7.81
CA LEU A 176 7.14 15.72 -7.14
C LEU A 176 8.23 15.83 -8.21
N VAL A 177 8.93 16.98 -8.26
CA VAL A 177 10.07 17.19 -9.16
C VAL A 177 11.35 17.01 -8.37
N GLN A 178 12.25 16.17 -8.87
CA GLN A 178 13.54 15.86 -8.24
C GLN A 178 14.67 15.81 -9.28
N GLU A 179 15.92 15.85 -8.81
CA GLU A 179 17.05 15.53 -9.64
C GLU A 179 16.89 14.14 -10.27
N PHE A 180 17.28 14.00 -11.52
CA PHE A 180 17.35 12.71 -12.17
C PHE A 180 18.76 12.14 -12.03
N ILE A 181 18.89 11.05 -11.26
CA ILE A 181 20.18 10.39 -11.02
C ILE A 181 20.41 9.41 -12.16
N GLU A 182 21.33 9.77 -13.06
CA GLU A 182 21.76 8.91 -14.15
C GLU A 182 22.84 7.92 -13.67
N ARG A 183 22.91 6.76 -14.32
CA ARG A 183 23.99 5.77 -14.16
C ARG A 183 24.23 5.35 -12.71
N CYS A 184 23.19 5.05 -11.99
CA CYS A 184 23.31 4.51 -10.63
C CYS A 184 23.14 2.99 -10.60
N HIS A 185 23.70 2.38 -9.55
CA HIS A 185 23.25 1.05 -9.14
C HIS A 185 21.99 1.23 -8.32
N GLU A 186 20.91 0.60 -8.76
CA GLU A 186 19.64 0.61 -8.05
C GLU A 186 19.50 -0.67 -7.24
N SER A 187 19.12 -0.54 -5.97
CA SER A 187 18.83 -1.66 -5.09
C SER A 187 17.54 -1.40 -4.34
N THR A 188 16.70 -2.41 -4.23
CA THR A 188 15.52 -2.38 -3.36
C THR A 188 15.85 -3.13 -2.08
N VAL A 189 15.55 -2.51 -0.95
CA VAL A 189 15.69 -3.12 0.37
C VAL A 189 14.31 -3.22 0.99
N ASP A 190 13.87 -4.46 1.24
CA ASP A 190 12.64 -4.76 1.96
C ASP A 190 12.97 -4.95 3.45
N CYS A 191 12.27 -4.21 4.34
CA CYS A 191 12.50 -4.20 5.79
C CYS A 191 11.29 -4.76 6.55
#